data_c85cd8a99d3e8d5022e76752df73fe8f
#
_entry.id   c85cd8a99d3e8d5022e76752df73fe8f
#
_cell.length_a   1.000
_cell.length_b   1.000
_cell.length_c   1.000
_cell.angle_alpha   90.00
_cell.angle_beta   90.00
_cell.angle_gamma   90.00
#
_symmetry.space_group_name_H-M   'P 1'
#
loop_
_entity.id
_entity.type
_entity.pdbx_description
1 polymer ?
#
loop_
_entity_poly.entity_id
_entity_poly.type
_entity_poly.pdbx_seq_one_letter_code
_entity_poly.pdbx_strand_id
1 'polypeptide(L)'
;MFLSLFVAATMVQVVQFDELREDPHNTRTLLQSYETERGPILVNGEPIAYSTPVDTEYKYQRVYEHGELYANLTGYFTHTQGATGMESAMNAELSGQSDAQFFEGLTALFTGNKPAGAAVELTIDPDVQQKAYDALGDVQGSVVAMDPRTGQVIAMVSKPSYDPNELVVPSTQEVLDKYTELLEDDSQPLFNRAIGGNLQHPGSSFKVVVATAALENGLIKADTPLPNPPKYTLPGTSSVVYNPVHGQKCGDGETTNLKIALQYSCNIPFADLAIQLGADKIRAQAEKFGFNKPLEIPLDVTPSVYPTEAMDQAQVGLTGFGQFDVRVSPLQMAMVSAAIENGGVLMKPQLVNQVVSADLNQLQGPQVSEYGRVMSEETAKTMNELLLYSVSNGVAGSARIDGIDVGGKTGTAENGPDEPHTLWFTGYAASGNTHVAVAVMVEKGGGVDSASQDVLAATIGQQVLKAVLEQ
;
A
#
# COMPACT_ATOMS: atom_id res chain seq x y z
N MET A 1 -40.90 -2.92 -36.76
CA MET A 1 -41.03 -3.71 -35.48
C MET A 1 -39.86 -4.70 -35.30
N PHE A 2 -39.66 -5.69 -36.22
CA PHE A 2 -38.55 -6.66 -36.06
C PHE A 2 -37.16 -6.02 -36.10
N LEU A 3 -36.91 -5.04 -36.94
CA LEU A 3 -35.64 -4.33 -37.02
C LEU A 3 -35.35 -3.53 -35.74
N SER A 4 -36.37 -2.89 -35.16
CA SER A 4 -36.19 -2.15 -33.88
C SER A 4 -35.96 -3.07 -32.69
N LEU A 5 -36.57 -4.25 -32.68
CA LEU A 5 -36.30 -5.29 -31.69
C LEU A 5 -34.88 -5.87 -31.85
N PHE A 6 -34.43 -6.09 -33.09
CA PHE A 6 -33.08 -6.55 -33.35
C PHE A 6 -32.03 -5.52 -32.91
N VAL A 7 -32.23 -4.24 -33.23
CA VAL A 7 -31.33 -3.15 -32.77
C VAL A 7 -31.32 -3.04 -31.27
N ALA A 8 -32.49 -3.10 -30.62
CA ALA A 8 -32.55 -3.07 -29.14
C ALA A 8 -31.85 -4.27 -28.49
N ALA A 9 -32.06 -5.47 -29.05
CA ALA A 9 -31.38 -6.68 -28.58
C ALA A 9 -29.87 -6.59 -28.78
N THR A 10 -29.41 -6.07 -29.94
CA THR A 10 -27.97 -5.87 -30.18
C THR A 10 -27.37 -4.83 -29.26
N MET A 11 -28.09 -3.71 -28.99
CA MET A 11 -27.62 -2.72 -28.00
C MET A 11 -27.42 -3.31 -26.60
N VAL A 12 -28.41 -4.07 -26.13
CA VAL A 12 -28.34 -4.69 -24.79
C VAL A 12 -27.35 -5.85 -24.71
N GLN A 13 -27.27 -6.69 -25.75
CA GLN A 13 -26.48 -7.93 -25.75
C GLN A 13 -25.05 -7.75 -26.26
N VAL A 14 -24.72 -6.65 -26.93
CA VAL A 14 -23.39 -6.42 -27.49
C VAL A 14 -22.77 -5.12 -27.01
N VAL A 15 -23.54 -4.00 -27.02
CA VAL A 15 -22.98 -2.68 -26.68
C VAL A 15 -22.98 -2.42 -25.17
N GLN A 16 -24.06 -2.84 -24.47
CA GLN A 16 -24.21 -2.67 -23.03
C GLN A 16 -23.91 -3.96 -22.25
N PHE A 17 -23.41 -4.99 -22.92
CA PHE A 17 -23.20 -6.31 -22.31
C PHE A 17 -22.26 -6.24 -21.11
N ASP A 18 -21.11 -5.57 -21.26
CA ASP A 18 -20.11 -5.47 -20.20
C ASP A 18 -20.61 -4.59 -19.06
N GLU A 19 -21.20 -3.43 -19.34
CA GLU A 19 -21.78 -2.52 -18.34
C GLU A 19 -22.89 -3.19 -17.52
N LEU A 20 -23.80 -3.92 -18.18
CA LEU A 20 -24.89 -4.65 -17.52
C LEU A 20 -24.41 -5.90 -16.75
N ARG A 21 -23.34 -6.51 -17.22
CA ARG A 21 -22.72 -7.68 -16.59
C ARG A 21 -21.98 -7.29 -15.31
N GLU A 22 -21.31 -6.15 -15.32
CA GLU A 22 -20.54 -5.59 -14.19
C GLU A 22 -21.43 -4.81 -13.20
N ASP A 23 -22.72 -4.63 -13.49
CA ASP A 23 -23.65 -3.95 -12.59
C ASP A 23 -23.77 -4.72 -11.27
N PRO A 24 -23.41 -4.12 -10.13
CA PRO A 24 -23.49 -4.75 -8.81
C PRO A 24 -24.91 -5.24 -8.43
N HIS A 25 -25.94 -4.71 -9.09
CA HIS A 25 -27.34 -5.11 -8.88
C HIS A 25 -27.79 -6.28 -9.77
N ASN A 26 -26.91 -6.79 -10.63
CA ASN A 26 -27.22 -7.92 -11.50
C ASN A 26 -27.14 -9.25 -10.74
N THR A 27 -28.19 -9.53 -9.95
CA THR A 27 -28.30 -10.77 -9.14
C THR A 27 -28.24 -12.06 -9.96
N ARG A 28 -28.56 -12.01 -11.28
CA ARG A 28 -28.53 -13.19 -12.14
C ARG A 28 -27.09 -13.64 -12.42
N THR A 29 -26.17 -12.69 -12.66
CA THR A 29 -24.74 -12.99 -12.84
C THR A 29 -24.16 -13.51 -11.54
N LEU A 30 -24.56 -12.92 -10.41
CA LEU A 30 -24.15 -13.36 -9.10
C LEU A 30 -24.61 -14.81 -8.84
N LEU A 31 -25.88 -15.14 -9.03
CA LEU A 31 -26.42 -16.50 -8.82
C LEU A 31 -25.74 -17.54 -9.73
N GLN A 32 -25.47 -17.20 -10.99
CA GLN A 32 -24.71 -18.08 -11.91
C GLN A 32 -23.28 -18.33 -11.41
N SER A 33 -22.63 -17.35 -10.79
CA SER A 33 -21.28 -17.48 -10.25
C SER A 33 -21.19 -18.48 -9.07
N TYR A 34 -22.30 -18.69 -8.31
CA TYR A 34 -22.36 -19.72 -7.26
C TYR A 34 -22.64 -21.13 -7.78
N GLU A 35 -23.11 -21.25 -9.02
CA GLU A 35 -23.28 -22.55 -9.68
C GLU A 35 -22.02 -23.04 -10.38
N THR A 36 -21.02 -22.18 -10.55
CA THR A 36 -19.74 -22.48 -11.21
C THR A 36 -18.65 -22.67 -10.16
N GLU A 37 -17.78 -23.64 -10.38
CA GLU A 37 -16.58 -23.80 -9.56
C GLU A 37 -15.65 -22.62 -9.78
N ARG A 38 -15.62 -21.73 -8.81
CA ARG A 38 -14.78 -20.53 -8.83
C ARG A 38 -13.32 -20.92 -8.62
N GLY A 39 -12.43 -20.42 -9.48
CA GLY A 39 -11.01 -20.73 -9.47
C GLY A 39 -10.34 -20.33 -8.14
N PRO A 40 -9.22 -20.98 -7.77
CA PRO A 40 -8.52 -20.68 -6.53
C PRO A 40 -7.71 -19.38 -6.63
N ILE A 41 -7.52 -18.71 -5.48
CA ILE A 41 -6.49 -17.70 -5.29
C ILE A 41 -5.33 -18.39 -4.61
N LEU A 42 -4.13 -18.29 -5.18
CA LEU A 42 -2.94 -19.00 -4.75
C LEU A 42 -1.87 -18.04 -4.19
N VAL A 43 -1.10 -18.55 -3.26
CA VAL A 43 0.15 -17.95 -2.77
C VAL A 43 1.21 -19.04 -2.76
N ASN A 44 2.29 -18.84 -3.53
CA ASN A 44 3.35 -19.86 -3.69
C ASN A 44 2.82 -21.26 -4.10
N GLY A 45 1.83 -21.28 -4.99
CA GLY A 45 1.19 -22.51 -5.48
C GLY A 45 0.15 -23.15 -4.54
N GLU A 46 0.01 -22.66 -3.30
CA GLU A 46 -0.96 -23.17 -2.32
C GLU A 46 -2.24 -22.31 -2.32
N PRO A 47 -3.44 -22.93 -2.28
CA PRO A 47 -4.70 -22.22 -2.30
C PRO A 47 -4.99 -21.53 -0.95
N ILE A 48 -5.13 -20.22 -0.99
CA ILE A 48 -5.59 -19.41 0.16
C ILE A 48 -7.10 -19.10 0.09
N ALA A 49 -7.70 -19.23 -1.10
CA ALA A 49 -9.15 -19.22 -1.28
C ALA A 49 -9.52 -20.20 -2.39
N TYR A 50 -10.52 -21.05 -2.16
CA TYR A 50 -10.96 -22.07 -3.12
C TYR A 50 -12.43 -22.44 -2.90
N SER A 51 -13.02 -23.16 -3.86
CA SER A 51 -14.41 -23.59 -3.81
C SER A 51 -14.52 -25.06 -3.47
N THR A 52 -15.44 -25.40 -2.56
CA THR A 52 -15.81 -26.79 -2.24
C THR A 52 -17.23 -27.09 -2.69
N PRO A 53 -17.52 -28.26 -3.28
CA PRO A 53 -18.88 -28.64 -3.62
C PRO A 53 -19.75 -28.82 -2.36
N VAL A 54 -20.97 -28.30 -2.41
CA VAL A 54 -21.95 -28.42 -1.33
C VAL A 54 -23.30 -28.87 -1.89
N ASP A 55 -24.10 -29.57 -1.06
CA ASP A 55 -25.44 -30.03 -1.42
C ASP A 55 -26.50 -29.00 -1.00
N THR A 56 -26.40 -27.78 -1.60
CA THR A 56 -27.33 -26.67 -1.41
C THR A 56 -27.75 -26.11 -2.77
N GLU A 57 -28.63 -25.11 -2.80
CA GLU A 57 -28.95 -24.37 -4.03
C GLU A 57 -27.72 -23.69 -4.65
N TYR A 58 -26.75 -23.32 -3.82
CA TYR A 58 -25.42 -22.83 -4.23
C TYR A 58 -24.49 -24.02 -4.33
N LYS A 59 -24.26 -24.58 -5.48
CA LYS A 59 -23.49 -25.84 -5.69
C LYS A 59 -22.08 -25.83 -5.12
N TYR A 60 -21.51 -24.65 -4.88
CA TYR A 60 -20.18 -24.45 -4.33
C TYR A 60 -20.21 -23.44 -3.16
N GLN A 61 -19.36 -23.69 -2.18
CA GLN A 61 -19.07 -22.77 -1.08
C GLN A 61 -17.61 -22.33 -1.15
N ARG A 62 -17.36 -21.05 -0.93
CA ARG A 62 -16.00 -20.52 -0.86
C ARG A 62 -15.39 -20.83 0.50
N VAL A 63 -14.09 -21.20 0.53
CA VAL A 63 -13.31 -21.48 1.72
C VAL A 63 -12.05 -20.62 1.68
N TYR A 64 -11.68 -20.03 2.81
CA TYR A 64 -10.50 -19.17 2.96
C TYR A 64 -9.56 -19.79 3.99
N GLU A 65 -8.40 -20.28 3.53
CA GLU A 65 -7.34 -20.77 4.42
C GLU A 65 -6.64 -19.58 5.07
N HIS A 66 -6.37 -19.71 6.37
CA HIS A 66 -5.77 -18.61 7.15
C HIS A 66 -6.52 -17.27 6.97
N GLY A 67 -7.86 -17.30 7.10
CA GLY A 67 -8.74 -16.20 6.72
C GLY A 67 -8.27 -14.82 7.18
N GLU A 68 -7.97 -14.64 8.47
CA GLU A 68 -7.51 -13.34 9.00
C GLU A 68 -6.18 -12.86 8.39
N LEU A 69 -5.27 -13.78 8.04
CA LEU A 69 -3.97 -13.44 7.46
C LEU A 69 -4.10 -12.84 6.06
N TYR A 70 -5.07 -13.33 5.28
CA TYR A 70 -5.22 -12.96 3.87
C TYR A 70 -6.49 -12.17 3.55
N ALA A 71 -7.40 -11.93 4.51
CA ALA A 71 -8.68 -11.26 4.28
C ALA A 71 -8.55 -9.93 3.51
N ASN A 72 -7.54 -9.13 3.87
CA ASN A 72 -7.30 -7.83 3.23
C ASN A 72 -6.77 -7.92 1.79
N LEU A 73 -6.34 -9.11 1.36
CA LEU A 73 -5.98 -9.43 -0.02
C LEU A 73 -7.13 -10.11 -0.74
N THR A 74 -7.60 -11.25 -0.22
CA THR A 74 -8.66 -12.04 -0.86
C THR A 74 -9.98 -11.28 -0.92
N GLY A 75 -10.31 -10.52 0.14
CA GLY A 75 -11.66 -10.08 0.38
C GLY A 75 -12.56 -11.27 0.71
N TYR A 76 -13.82 -11.15 0.40
CA TYR A 76 -14.83 -12.21 0.50
C TYR A 76 -15.66 -12.31 -0.78
N PHE A 77 -16.32 -13.45 -0.96
CA PHE A 77 -17.30 -13.70 -2.01
C PHE A 77 -18.55 -14.31 -1.39
N THR A 78 -19.60 -13.53 -1.22
CA THR A 78 -20.82 -13.90 -0.51
C THR A 78 -22.09 -13.52 -1.26
N HIS A 79 -23.11 -14.38 -1.19
CA HIS A 79 -24.38 -14.19 -1.87
C HIS A 79 -25.21 -12.99 -1.35
N THR A 80 -24.87 -12.44 -0.17
CA THR A 80 -25.59 -11.31 0.44
C THR A 80 -24.93 -9.97 0.20
N GLN A 81 -23.58 -9.93 0.19
CA GLN A 81 -22.77 -8.71 0.15
C GLN A 81 -21.91 -8.59 -1.12
N GLY A 82 -22.01 -9.58 -2.05
CA GLY A 82 -21.22 -9.61 -3.28
C GLY A 82 -19.79 -10.02 -3.04
N ALA A 83 -18.84 -9.33 -3.67
CA ALA A 83 -17.41 -9.64 -3.60
C ALA A 83 -16.59 -8.38 -3.31
N THR A 84 -15.44 -8.56 -2.63
CA THR A 84 -14.45 -7.51 -2.36
C THR A 84 -13.05 -8.05 -2.63
N GLY A 85 -12.03 -7.18 -2.50
CA GLY A 85 -10.63 -7.60 -2.64
C GLY A 85 -10.35 -8.28 -3.98
N MET A 86 -9.44 -9.27 -3.97
CA MET A 86 -9.11 -10.05 -5.17
C MET A 86 -10.28 -10.87 -5.70
N GLU A 87 -11.22 -11.27 -4.85
CA GLU A 87 -12.46 -11.92 -5.29
C GLU A 87 -13.29 -11.04 -6.23
N SER A 88 -13.33 -9.72 -5.99
CA SER A 88 -13.98 -8.76 -6.87
C SER A 88 -13.11 -8.39 -8.05
N ALA A 89 -11.86 -8.04 -7.80
CA ALA A 89 -10.94 -7.51 -8.79
C ALA A 89 -10.63 -8.50 -9.93
N MET A 90 -10.55 -9.80 -9.59
CA MET A 90 -10.28 -10.88 -10.54
C MET A 90 -11.54 -11.74 -10.79
N ASN A 91 -12.71 -11.13 -10.66
CA ASN A 91 -13.96 -11.88 -10.78
C ASN A 91 -14.15 -12.55 -12.15
N ALA A 92 -13.74 -11.92 -13.22
CA ALA A 92 -13.87 -12.47 -14.58
C ALA A 92 -13.03 -13.75 -14.73
N GLU A 93 -11.78 -13.74 -14.25
CA GLU A 93 -10.87 -14.87 -14.30
C GLU A 93 -11.33 -16.00 -13.38
N LEU A 94 -11.62 -15.64 -12.12
CA LEU A 94 -12.05 -16.60 -11.10
C LEU A 94 -13.40 -17.27 -11.42
N SER A 95 -14.29 -16.61 -12.19
CA SER A 95 -15.58 -17.19 -12.60
C SER A 95 -15.55 -17.89 -13.96
N GLY A 96 -14.39 -17.93 -14.65
CA GLY A 96 -14.26 -18.52 -15.99
C GLY A 96 -14.89 -17.70 -17.11
N GLN A 97 -15.05 -16.38 -16.90
CA GLN A 97 -15.75 -15.48 -17.80
C GLN A 97 -14.83 -14.43 -18.45
N SER A 98 -13.51 -14.53 -18.26
CA SER A 98 -12.58 -13.61 -18.92
C SER A 98 -12.51 -13.90 -20.44
N ASP A 99 -12.15 -12.88 -21.23
CA ASP A 99 -11.97 -13.00 -22.67
C ASP A 99 -10.95 -14.09 -23.04
N ALA A 100 -9.89 -14.25 -22.22
CA ALA A 100 -8.89 -15.28 -22.41
C ALA A 100 -9.44 -16.70 -22.26
N GLN A 101 -10.51 -16.88 -21.46
CA GLN A 101 -11.18 -18.18 -21.23
C GLN A 101 -12.36 -18.44 -22.17
N PHE A 102 -12.70 -17.48 -23.04
CA PHE A 102 -13.87 -17.59 -23.94
C PHE A 102 -13.85 -18.85 -24.80
N PHE A 103 -12.71 -19.23 -25.38
CA PHE A 103 -12.61 -20.44 -26.21
C PHE A 103 -12.70 -21.71 -25.38
N GLU A 104 -12.22 -21.72 -24.16
CA GLU A 104 -12.38 -22.85 -23.24
C GLU A 104 -13.84 -23.04 -22.86
N GLY A 105 -14.54 -21.93 -22.55
CA GLY A 105 -15.98 -21.93 -22.32
C GLY A 105 -16.80 -22.44 -23.51
N LEU A 106 -16.41 -22.05 -24.73
CA LEU A 106 -17.06 -22.56 -25.96
C LEU A 106 -16.81 -24.06 -26.16
N THR A 107 -15.60 -24.52 -25.93
CA THR A 107 -15.23 -25.95 -25.98
C THR A 107 -16.00 -26.77 -24.93
N ALA A 108 -16.13 -26.21 -23.72
CA ALA A 108 -16.89 -26.83 -22.64
C ALA A 108 -18.36 -27.06 -22.99
N LEU A 109 -18.98 -26.13 -23.74
CA LEU A 109 -20.37 -26.29 -24.26
C LEU A 109 -20.51 -27.48 -25.19
N PHE A 110 -19.49 -27.78 -26.02
CA PHE A 110 -19.52 -28.90 -26.96
C PHE A 110 -19.15 -30.24 -26.30
N THR A 111 -18.29 -30.22 -25.29
CA THR A 111 -17.84 -31.43 -24.59
C THR A 111 -18.72 -31.83 -23.41
N GLY A 112 -19.63 -30.93 -23.00
CA GLY A 112 -20.48 -31.13 -21.82
C GLY A 112 -19.75 -30.92 -20.49
N ASN A 113 -18.48 -30.48 -20.52
CA ASN A 113 -17.74 -30.09 -19.35
C ASN A 113 -18.28 -28.75 -18.82
N LYS A 114 -18.23 -28.53 -17.51
CA LYS A 114 -18.55 -27.22 -16.96
C LYS A 114 -17.28 -26.35 -17.03
N PRO A 115 -17.39 -25.09 -17.46
CA PRO A 115 -16.26 -24.16 -17.35
C PRO A 115 -15.90 -24.00 -15.87
N ALA A 116 -14.64 -24.13 -15.55
CA ALA A 116 -14.09 -23.82 -14.23
C ALA A 116 -13.36 -22.48 -14.28
N GLY A 117 -13.30 -21.79 -13.14
CA GLY A 117 -12.57 -20.54 -13.05
C GLY A 117 -11.05 -20.76 -13.12
N ALA A 118 -10.31 -19.73 -13.57
CA ALA A 118 -8.86 -19.73 -13.58
C ALA A 118 -8.28 -19.52 -12.18
N ALA A 119 -7.13 -20.13 -11.92
CA ALA A 119 -6.33 -19.86 -10.74
C ALA A 119 -5.63 -18.52 -10.87
N VAL A 120 -5.69 -17.69 -9.81
CA VAL A 120 -5.00 -16.41 -9.71
C VAL A 120 -3.89 -16.55 -8.67
N GLU A 121 -2.64 -16.52 -9.08
CA GLU A 121 -1.48 -16.58 -8.19
C GLU A 121 -0.98 -15.19 -7.85
N LEU A 122 -0.88 -14.92 -6.54
CA LEU A 122 -0.39 -13.63 -6.02
C LEU A 122 1.14 -13.62 -5.94
N THR A 123 1.72 -12.41 -5.88
CA THR A 123 3.16 -12.22 -5.67
C THR A 123 3.59 -12.32 -4.20
N ILE A 124 2.64 -12.55 -3.32
CA ILE A 124 2.85 -12.64 -1.87
C ILE A 124 3.71 -13.85 -1.53
N ASP A 125 4.68 -13.63 -0.66
CA ASP A 125 5.45 -14.69 -0.02
C ASP A 125 4.77 -15.07 1.31
N PRO A 126 4.41 -16.34 1.55
CA PRO A 126 3.62 -16.74 2.71
C PRO A 126 4.39 -16.57 4.02
N ASP A 127 5.70 -16.80 4.03
CA ASP A 127 6.53 -16.67 5.24
C ASP A 127 6.72 -15.20 5.62
N VAL A 128 6.94 -14.33 4.63
CA VAL A 128 7.05 -12.87 4.86
C VAL A 128 5.70 -12.29 5.30
N GLN A 129 4.60 -12.72 4.67
CA GLN A 129 3.25 -12.29 5.06
C GLN A 129 2.95 -12.66 6.51
N GLN A 130 3.25 -13.91 6.92
CA GLN A 130 3.07 -14.36 8.30
C GLN A 130 3.96 -13.57 9.26
N LYS A 131 5.23 -13.35 8.92
CA LYS A 131 6.16 -12.56 9.76
C LYS A 131 5.71 -11.11 9.91
N ALA A 132 5.22 -10.48 8.85
CA ALA A 132 4.67 -9.13 8.89
C ALA A 132 3.41 -9.05 9.76
N TYR A 133 2.54 -10.07 9.66
CA TYR A 133 1.34 -10.20 10.49
C TYR A 133 1.67 -10.36 11.98
N ASP A 134 2.62 -11.23 12.30
CA ASP A 134 3.09 -11.46 13.68
C ASP A 134 3.81 -10.23 14.24
N ALA A 135 4.63 -9.55 13.42
CA ALA A 135 5.38 -8.37 13.84
C ALA A 135 4.50 -7.19 14.23
N LEU A 136 3.33 -7.03 13.58
CA LEU A 136 2.33 -6.04 14.00
C LEU A 136 1.72 -6.37 15.36
N GLY A 137 1.70 -7.65 15.78
CA GLY A 137 1.05 -8.02 17.04
C GLY A 137 -0.42 -7.60 17.08
N ASP A 138 -0.84 -6.95 18.16
CA ASP A 138 -2.22 -6.50 18.39
C ASP A 138 -2.45 -5.02 18.02
N VAL A 139 -1.46 -4.35 17.39
CA VAL A 139 -1.61 -2.93 17.05
C VAL A 139 -2.43 -2.73 15.78
N GLN A 140 -3.20 -1.66 15.75
CA GLN A 140 -3.89 -1.21 14.55
C GLN A 140 -2.86 -0.59 13.59
N GLY A 141 -2.70 -1.17 12.42
CA GLY A 141 -1.67 -0.72 11.49
C GLY A 141 -1.56 -1.56 10.23
N SER A 142 -0.49 -1.34 9.50
CA SER A 142 -0.27 -1.99 8.21
C SER A 142 1.22 -2.11 7.89
N VAL A 143 1.56 -3.16 7.15
CA VAL A 143 2.88 -3.40 6.59
C VAL A 143 2.74 -3.69 5.09
N VAL A 144 3.60 -3.06 4.30
CA VAL A 144 3.81 -3.41 2.88
C VAL A 144 5.29 -3.67 2.66
N ALA A 145 5.62 -4.81 2.07
CA ALA A 145 6.96 -5.13 1.59
C ALA A 145 6.91 -5.39 0.08
N MET A 146 7.90 -4.92 -0.66
CA MET A 146 7.95 -5.08 -2.12
C MET A 146 9.39 -5.22 -2.64
N ASP A 147 9.57 -5.93 -3.76
CA ASP A 147 10.84 -5.94 -4.50
C ASP A 147 10.97 -4.63 -5.30
N PRO A 148 11.98 -3.81 -5.04
CA PRO A 148 12.18 -2.52 -5.71
C PRO A 148 12.44 -2.63 -7.22
N ARG A 149 12.96 -3.76 -7.71
CA ARG A 149 13.37 -3.98 -9.10
C ARG A 149 12.25 -4.49 -9.99
N THR A 150 11.26 -5.13 -9.41
CA THR A 150 10.14 -5.73 -10.15
C THR A 150 8.81 -5.04 -9.85
N GLY A 151 8.70 -4.37 -8.69
CA GLY A 151 7.45 -3.83 -8.18
C GLY A 151 6.54 -4.87 -7.52
N GLN A 152 6.96 -6.14 -7.45
CA GLN A 152 6.18 -7.21 -6.82
C GLN A 152 5.97 -6.93 -5.34
N VAL A 153 4.71 -6.95 -4.91
CA VAL A 153 4.35 -6.86 -3.49
C VAL A 153 4.56 -8.23 -2.86
N ILE A 154 5.51 -8.31 -1.93
CA ILE A 154 5.94 -9.55 -1.25
C ILE A 154 5.05 -9.82 -0.02
N ALA A 155 4.64 -8.76 0.67
CA ALA A 155 3.70 -8.83 1.78
C ALA A 155 2.82 -7.58 1.83
N MET A 156 1.55 -7.79 2.20
CA MET A 156 0.57 -6.71 2.41
C MET A 156 -0.35 -7.11 3.57
N VAL A 157 -0.12 -6.53 4.72
CA VAL A 157 -0.85 -6.82 5.97
C VAL A 157 -1.58 -5.57 6.44
N SER A 158 -2.82 -5.75 6.87
CA SER A 158 -3.61 -4.73 7.56
C SER A 158 -4.24 -5.34 8.81
N LYS A 159 -4.16 -4.65 9.94
CA LYS A 159 -4.77 -5.05 11.22
C LYS A 159 -5.57 -3.89 11.84
N PRO A 160 -6.66 -4.19 12.58
CA PRO A 160 -7.23 -5.54 12.74
C PRO A 160 -7.75 -6.10 11.41
N SER A 161 -7.94 -7.39 11.36
CA SER A 161 -8.46 -8.15 10.22
C SER A 161 -9.73 -8.90 10.64
N TYR A 162 -10.29 -9.69 9.73
CA TYR A 162 -11.49 -10.51 9.96
C TYR A 162 -11.32 -11.88 9.29
N ASP A 163 -12.15 -12.86 9.68
CA ASP A 163 -12.20 -14.14 8.96
C ASP A 163 -13.30 -14.12 7.88
N PRO A 164 -12.97 -14.13 6.58
CA PRO A 164 -13.97 -14.17 5.51
C PRO A 164 -14.89 -15.38 5.57
N ASN A 165 -14.48 -16.49 6.21
CA ASN A 165 -15.32 -17.68 6.37
C ASN A 165 -16.60 -17.38 7.15
N GLU A 166 -16.60 -16.41 8.06
CA GLU A 166 -17.79 -16.01 8.80
C GLU A 166 -18.84 -15.32 7.91
N LEU A 167 -18.44 -14.84 6.72
CA LEU A 167 -19.31 -14.17 5.75
C LEU A 167 -19.80 -15.07 4.61
N VAL A 168 -19.39 -16.36 4.59
CA VAL A 168 -19.77 -17.32 3.53
C VAL A 168 -20.54 -18.52 4.07
N VAL A 169 -21.06 -18.44 5.30
CA VAL A 169 -21.91 -19.46 5.87
C VAL A 169 -23.27 -19.52 5.14
N PRO A 170 -23.99 -20.69 5.13
CA PRO A 170 -25.25 -20.83 4.40
C PRO A 170 -26.39 -19.94 4.91
N SER A 171 -26.35 -19.52 6.16
CA SER A 171 -27.38 -18.70 6.80
C SER A 171 -27.26 -17.25 6.41
N THR A 172 -28.17 -16.74 5.59
CA THR A 172 -28.23 -15.31 5.22
C THR A 172 -28.28 -14.38 6.43
N GLN A 173 -29.02 -14.76 7.47
CA GLN A 173 -29.14 -13.89 8.66
C GLN A 173 -27.82 -13.83 9.43
N GLU A 174 -27.12 -14.95 9.60
CA GLU A 174 -25.81 -14.97 10.27
C GLU A 174 -24.78 -14.12 9.52
N VAL A 175 -24.77 -14.18 8.17
CA VAL A 175 -23.90 -13.32 7.36
C VAL A 175 -24.21 -11.84 7.55
N LEU A 176 -25.51 -11.46 7.54
CA LEU A 176 -25.91 -10.07 7.73
C LEU A 176 -25.57 -9.56 9.14
N ASP A 177 -25.78 -10.37 10.15
CA ASP A 177 -25.47 -10.02 11.54
C ASP A 177 -23.96 -9.83 11.72
N LYS A 178 -23.14 -10.75 11.19
CA LYS A 178 -21.69 -10.64 11.26
C LYS A 178 -21.14 -9.47 10.45
N TYR A 179 -21.67 -9.24 9.25
CA TYR A 179 -21.27 -8.10 8.43
C TYR A 179 -21.58 -6.77 9.11
N THR A 180 -22.76 -6.68 9.78
CA THR A 180 -23.13 -5.49 10.56
C THR A 180 -22.19 -5.29 11.73
N GLU A 181 -21.83 -6.36 12.47
CA GLU A 181 -20.85 -6.31 13.55
C GLU A 181 -19.50 -5.75 13.05
N LEU A 182 -18.98 -6.25 11.91
CA LEU A 182 -17.73 -5.79 11.33
C LEU A 182 -17.77 -4.34 10.83
N LEU A 183 -18.95 -3.88 10.35
CA LEU A 183 -19.16 -2.47 9.93
C LEU A 183 -19.22 -1.49 11.10
N GLU A 184 -19.82 -1.92 12.22
CA GLU A 184 -20.00 -1.12 13.43
C GLU A 184 -18.78 -1.15 14.35
N ASP A 185 -17.80 -2.01 14.08
CA ASP A 185 -16.56 -2.10 14.83
C ASP A 185 -15.70 -0.84 14.62
N ASP A 186 -15.47 -0.08 15.70
CA ASP A 186 -14.66 1.15 15.72
C ASP A 186 -13.24 0.93 15.20
N SER A 187 -12.73 -0.30 15.27
CA SER A 187 -11.40 -0.67 14.75
C SER A 187 -11.35 -0.87 13.24
N GLN A 188 -12.53 -0.91 12.57
CA GLN A 188 -12.69 -0.97 11.12
C GLN A 188 -11.88 -2.12 10.46
N PRO A 189 -12.16 -3.40 10.81
CA PRO A 189 -11.39 -4.55 10.33
C PRO A 189 -11.56 -4.80 8.81
N LEU A 190 -12.64 -4.32 8.20
CA LEU A 190 -12.89 -4.43 6.76
C LEU A 190 -11.98 -3.50 5.90
N PHE A 191 -11.29 -2.54 6.52
CA PHE A 191 -10.42 -1.62 5.78
C PHE A 191 -9.04 -2.22 5.55
N ASN A 192 -8.60 -2.24 4.29
CA ASN A 192 -7.22 -2.51 3.94
C ASN A 192 -6.37 -1.23 4.08
N ARG A 193 -5.77 -1.04 5.25
CA ARG A 193 -4.94 0.12 5.60
C ARG A 193 -3.68 0.24 4.76
N ALA A 194 -3.27 -0.84 4.10
CA ALA A 194 -2.09 -0.85 3.26
C ALA A 194 -2.24 0.04 2.01
N ILE A 195 -3.47 0.15 1.51
CA ILE A 195 -3.78 0.77 0.22
C ILE A 195 -4.93 1.79 0.26
N GLY A 196 -5.70 1.84 1.35
CA GLY A 196 -6.91 2.66 1.38
C GLY A 196 -7.42 2.95 2.79
N GLY A 197 -8.72 3.21 2.88
CA GLY A 197 -9.37 3.67 4.10
C GLY A 197 -9.03 5.13 4.41
N ASN A 198 -8.85 5.44 5.68
CA ASN A 198 -8.42 6.75 6.14
C ASN A 198 -6.90 6.90 5.95
N LEU A 199 -6.49 7.54 4.85
CA LEU A 199 -5.09 7.87 4.65
C LEU A 199 -4.57 8.72 5.79
N GLN A 200 -3.38 8.39 6.28
CA GLN A 200 -2.76 9.06 7.42
C GLN A 200 -1.75 10.12 7.00
N HIS A 201 -1.47 11.07 7.87
CA HIS A 201 -0.34 11.96 7.70
C HIS A 201 0.96 11.14 7.75
N PRO A 202 1.90 11.32 6.81
CA PRO A 202 3.17 10.59 6.82
C PRO A 202 4.15 11.08 7.89
N GLY A 203 3.93 12.27 8.45
CA GLY A 203 4.89 12.88 9.35
C GLY A 203 6.29 12.95 8.72
N SER A 204 7.30 12.76 9.53
CA SER A 204 8.70 12.86 9.11
C SER A 204 9.14 11.87 8.03
N SER A 205 8.37 10.85 7.68
CA SER A 205 8.70 9.98 6.55
C SER A 205 8.61 10.72 5.20
N PHE A 206 7.74 11.74 5.09
CA PHE A 206 7.63 12.58 3.90
C PHE A 206 8.87 13.46 3.63
N LYS A 207 9.74 13.66 4.61
CA LYS A 207 11.03 14.35 4.44
C LYS A 207 11.89 13.74 3.34
N VAL A 208 11.71 12.46 3.07
CA VAL A 208 12.37 11.76 1.95
C VAL A 208 11.97 12.38 0.61
N VAL A 209 10.68 12.67 0.40
CA VAL A 209 10.17 13.31 -0.82
C VAL A 209 10.67 14.77 -0.94
N VAL A 210 10.65 15.52 0.18
CA VAL A 210 11.10 16.92 0.21
C VAL A 210 12.62 17.03 -0.02
N ALA A 211 13.41 16.12 0.59
CA ALA A 211 14.85 16.06 0.35
C ALA A 211 15.17 15.75 -1.12
N THR A 212 14.49 14.78 -1.71
CA THR A 212 14.60 14.45 -3.14
C THR A 212 14.25 15.66 -4.00
N ALA A 213 13.15 16.37 -3.69
CA ALA A 213 12.77 17.59 -4.42
C ALA A 213 13.85 18.69 -4.33
N ALA A 214 14.46 18.87 -3.15
CA ALA A 214 15.48 19.90 -2.95
C ALA A 214 16.77 19.58 -3.72
N LEU A 215 17.19 18.32 -3.76
CA LEU A 215 18.36 17.84 -4.51
C LEU A 215 18.10 17.91 -6.03
N GLU A 216 16.97 17.40 -6.52
CA GLU A 216 16.61 17.38 -7.95
C GLU A 216 16.43 18.79 -8.54
N ASN A 217 15.98 19.75 -7.75
CA ASN A 217 15.88 21.15 -8.20
C ASN A 217 17.19 21.93 -8.03
N GLY A 218 18.27 21.30 -7.55
CA GLY A 218 19.57 21.95 -7.33
C GLY A 218 19.51 23.07 -6.28
N LEU A 219 18.48 23.05 -5.40
CA LEU A 219 18.34 24.07 -4.33
C LEU A 219 19.49 23.93 -3.31
N ILE A 220 19.82 22.68 -2.97
CA ILE A 220 20.89 22.33 -2.04
C ILE A 220 21.68 21.10 -2.54
N LYS A 221 22.83 20.89 -1.94
CA LYS A 221 23.59 19.62 -1.88
C LYS A 221 23.47 19.03 -0.48
N ALA A 222 23.89 17.78 -0.31
CA ALA A 222 23.77 17.09 1.00
C ALA A 222 24.51 17.80 2.15
N ASP A 223 25.61 18.50 1.85
CA ASP A 223 26.46 19.21 2.80
C ASP A 223 26.18 20.73 2.88
N THR A 224 25.21 21.23 2.10
CA THR A 224 24.83 22.66 2.12
C THR A 224 24.43 23.09 3.52
N PRO A 225 25.04 24.14 4.10
CA PRO A 225 24.64 24.66 5.40
C PRO A 225 23.21 25.17 5.41
N LEU A 226 22.40 24.69 6.35
CA LEU A 226 21.02 25.09 6.57
C LEU A 226 20.88 25.85 7.89
N PRO A 227 19.91 26.77 8.04
CA PRO A 227 19.60 27.43 9.29
C PRO A 227 19.27 26.44 10.41
N ASN A 228 19.78 26.71 11.63
CA ASN A 228 19.63 25.81 12.77
C ASN A 228 19.16 26.51 14.05
N PRO A 229 18.05 27.27 14.03
CA PRO A 229 17.53 27.88 15.24
C PRO A 229 16.85 26.82 16.16
N PRO A 230 16.73 27.07 17.47
CA PRO A 230 16.03 26.17 18.38
C PRO A 230 14.51 26.18 18.24
N LYS A 231 13.97 27.17 17.54
CA LYS A 231 12.54 27.33 17.19
C LYS A 231 12.41 28.15 15.90
N TYR A 232 11.34 27.91 15.16
CA TYR A 232 11.06 28.61 13.91
C TYR A 232 9.58 29.03 13.85
N THR A 233 9.32 30.33 13.79
CA THR A 233 7.96 30.84 13.61
C THR A 233 7.61 30.81 12.14
N LEU A 234 6.52 30.14 11.78
CA LEU A 234 6.07 30.03 10.40
C LEU A 234 5.63 31.42 9.88
N PRO A 235 6.01 31.75 8.63
CA PRO A 235 5.71 33.06 8.06
C PRO A 235 4.22 33.41 8.08
N GLY A 236 3.88 34.63 8.48
CA GLY A 236 2.50 35.13 8.50
C GLY A 236 1.63 34.58 9.64
N THR A 237 2.19 33.80 10.55
CA THR A 237 1.46 33.18 11.68
C THR A 237 2.14 33.37 13.02
N SER A 238 1.46 32.95 14.11
CA SER A 238 2.07 32.81 15.45
C SER A 238 2.51 31.38 15.72
N SER A 239 2.31 30.44 14.79
CA SER A 239 2.65 29.03 14.94
C SER A 239 4.15 28.82 14.94
N VAL A 240 4.65 28.04 15.88
CA VAL A 240 6.08 27.78 16.07
C VAL A 240 6.37 26.30 15.82
N VAL A 241 7.32 26.03 14.93
CA VAL A 241 7.86 24.69 14.67
C VAL A 241 9.06 24.46 15.58
N TYR A 242 9.13 23.28 16.16
CA TYR A 242 10.24 22.77 16.95
C TYR A 242 10.82 21.51 16.31
N ASN A 243 12.12 21.26 16.58
CA ASN A 243 12.71 19.95 16.28
C ASN A 243 12.19 18.88 17.28
N PRO A 244 12.38 17.56 17.04
CA PRO A 244 11.88 16.51 17.92
C PRO A 244 12.25 16.67 19.38
N VAL A 245 13.45 17.19 19.68
CA VAL A 245 13.81 17.62 21.04
C VAL A 245 13.45 19.11 21.17
N HIS A 246 12.37 19.36 21.89
CA HIS A 246 11.76 20.68 22.03
C HIS A 246 12.77 21.71 22.55
N GLY A 247 12.87 22.84 21.85
CA GLY A 247 13.76 23.94 22.23
C GLY A 247 15.25 23.70 21.93
N GLN A 248 15.61 22.59 21.27
CA GLN A 248 17.00 22.29 20.88
C GLN A 248 17.23 22.54 19.38
N LYS A 249 18.49 22.84 19.05
CA LYS A 249 18.98 22.87 17.66
C LYS A 249 19.01 21.46 17.07
N CYS A 250 19.13 21.38 15.76
CA CYS A 250 19.33 20.15 15.01
C CYS A 250 20.82 19.75 15.03
N GLY A 251 21.24 18.93 15.98
CA GLY A 251 22.65 18.67 16.27
C GLY A 251 23.35 19.84 16.93
N ASP A 252 24.65 19.75 17.13
CA ASP A 252 25.45 20.65 18.00
C ASP A 252 25.94 21.95 17.30
N GLY A 253 25.75 22.03 15.95
CA GLY A 253 26.29 23.13 15.16
C GLY A 253 25.48 24.41 15.15
N GLU A 254 26.10 25.55 14.80
CA GLU A 254 25.38 26.80 14.49
C GLU A 254 24.55 26.70 13.21
N THR A 255 24.99 25.88 12.25
CA THR A 255 24.23 25.45 11.09
C THR A 255 24.06 23.93 11.11
N THR A 256 23.05 23.43 10.40
CA THR A 256 22.89 22.00 10.14
C THR A 256 23.04 21.73 8.63
N ASN A 257 22.82 20.52 8.19
CA ASN A 257 22.76 20.13 6.79
C ASN A 257 21.76 18.99 6.60
N LEU A 258 21.53 18.56 5.35
CA LEU A 258 20.54 17.53 5.05
C LEU A 258 20.83 16.21 5.77
N LYS A 259 22.12 15.82 5.89
CA LYS A 259 22.56 14.60 6.57
C LYS A 259 22.14 14.59 8.05
N ILE A 260 22.48 15.67 8.77
CA ILE A 260 22.14 15.82 10.19
C ILE A 260 20.63 15.97 10.39
N ALA A 261 19.96 16.72 9.47
CA ALA A 261 18.51 16.91 9.54
C ALA A 261 17.73 15.59 9.37
N LEU A 262 18.17 14.68 8.50
CA LEU A 262 17.59 13.34 8.35
C LEU A 262 17.97 12.42 9.51
N GLN A 263 19.24 12.47 9.98
CA GLN A 263 19.72 11.69 11.10
C GLN A 263 18.87 11.87 12.36
N TYR A 264 18.60 13.12 12.74
CA TYR A 264 17.83 13.47 13.94
C TYR A 264 16.36 13.77 13.64
N SER A 265 15.93 13.60 12.40
CA SER A 265 14.54 13.86 11.99
C SER A 265 14.07 15.30 12.27
N CYS A 266 14.95 16.29 12.14
CA CYS A 266 14.64 17.69 12.48
C CYS A 266 13.54 18.28 11.60
N ASN A 267 12.63 19.07 12.17
CA ASN A 267 11.49 19.67 11.45
C ASN A 267 11.86 21.01 10.84
N ILE A 268 12.59 21.83 11.57
CA ILE A 268 12.88 23.25 11.18
C ILE A 268 13.60 23.34 9.84
N PRO A 269 14.69 22.59 9.56
CA PRO A 269 15.34 22.62 8.25
C PRO A 269 14.40 22.22 7.11
N PHE A 270 13.50 21.28 7.34
CA PHE A 270 12.54 20.83 6.31
C PHE A 270 11.38 21.79 6.10
N ALA A 271 10.91 22.48 7.15
CA ALA A 271 9.94 23.56 6.99
C ALA A 271 10.53 24.71 6.15
N ASP A 272 11.78 25.10 6.43
CA ASP A 272 12.48 26.15 5.68
C ASP A 272 12.75 25.72 4.22
N LEU A 273 13.23 24.50 3.99
CA LEU A 273 13.42 23.93 2.64
C LEU A 273 12.12 23.90 1.84
N ALA A 274 11.01 23.49 2.47
CA ALA A 274 9.72 23.44 1.81
C ALA A 274 9.25 24.85 1.37
N ILE A 275 9.41 25.84 2.23
CA ILE A 275 9.08 27.23 1.90
C ILE A 275 9.96 27.75 0.75
N GLN A 276 11.27 27.43 0.75
CA GLN A 276 12.18 27.83 -0.32
C GLN A 276 11.89 27.13 -1.66
N LEU A 277 11.52 25.84 -1.64
CA LEU A 277 11.10 25.09 -2.83
C LEU A 277 9.79 25.64 -3.40
N GLY A 278 8.83 25.95 -2.53
CA GLY A 278 7.45 26.23 -2.87
C GLY A 278 6.64 24.94 -3.16
N ALA A 279 5.32 25.08 -3.00
CA ALA A 279 4.38 23.96 -3.15
C ALA A 279 4.50 23.22 -4.48
N ASP A 280 4.65 23.94 -5.59
CA ASP A 280 4.62 23.36 -6.93
C ASP A 280 5.78 22.40 -7.19
N LYS A 281 6.99 22.70 -6.70
CA LYS A 281 8.14 21.82 -6.87
C LYS A 281 8.05 20.55 -6.01
N ILE A 282 7.51 20.70 -4.79
CA ILE A 282 7.28 19.55 -3.91
C ILE A 282 6.18 18.67 -4.52
N ARG A 283 5.09 19.28 -5.00
CA ARG A 283 4.00 18.58 -5.69
C ARG A 283 4.51 17.82 -6.90
N ALA A 284 5.27 18.48 -7.77
CA ALA A 284 5.83 17.85 -8.96
C ALA A 284 6.72 16.62 -8.63
N GLN A 285 7.49 16.70 -7.54
CA GLN A 285 8.28 15.56 -7.08
C GLN A 285 7.41 14.47 -6.47
N ALA A 286 6.40 14.81 -5.67
CA ALA A 286 5.44 13.85 -5.11
C ALA A 286 4.68 13.12 -6.24
N GLU A 287 4.24 13.84 -7.27
CA GLU A 287 3.55 13.27 -8.44
C GLU A 287 4.43 12.36 -9.30
N LYS A 288 5.75 12.57 -9.32
CA LYS A 288 6.68 11.60 -9.91
C LYS A 288 6.67 10.28 -9.14
N PHE A 289 6.56 10.32 -7.81
CA PHE A 289 6.41 9.13 -6.98
C PHE A 289 5.02 8.48 -7.04
N GLY A 290 4.04 9.08 -7.72
CA GLY A 290 2.69 8.54 -7.88
C GLY A 290 1.62 9.21 -7.01
N PHE A 291 1.95 10.22 -6.23
CA PHE A 291 0.93 10.99 -5.49
C PHE A 291 -0.07 11.65 -6.45
N ASN A 292 -1.28 11.90 -5.98
CA ASN A 292 -2.38 12.52 -6.73
C ASN A 292 -2.81 11.72 -7.98
N LYS A 293 -2.42 10.44 -8.08
CA LYS A 293 -2.73 9.58 -9.21
C LYS A 293 -3.22 8.21 -8.74
N PRO A 294 -4.13 7.57 -9.47
CA PRO A 294 -4.48 6.17 -9.19
C PRO A 294 -3.26 5.28 -9.42
N LEU A 295 -3.09 4.27 -8.59
CA LEU A 295 -2.09 3.22 -8.77
C LEU A 295 -2.75 2.02 -9.48
N GLU A 296 -2.04 1.44 -10.44
CA GLU A 296 -2.52 0.32 -11.25
C GLU A 296 -2.15 -1.02 -10.57
N ILE A 297 -2.92 -1.41 -9.57
CA ILE A 297 -2.95 -2.78 -9.03
C ILE A 297 -4.40 -3.26 -9.09
N PRO A 298 -4.68 -4.58 -9.08
CA PRO A 298 -6.06 -5.07 -9.16
C PRO A 298 -6.97 -4.54 -8.04
N LEU A 299 -6.43 -4.29 -6.85
CA LEU A 299 -7.17 -3.73 -5.72
C LEU A 299 -7.35 -2.21 -5.87
N ASP A 300 -8.47 -1.70 -5.38
CA ASP A 300 -8.76 -0.26 -5.34
C ASP A 300 -7.83 0.45 -4.36
N VAL A 301 -6.88 1.20 -4.89
CA VAL A 301 -5.95 2.01 -4.10
C VAL A 301 -6.43 3.44 -4.00
N THR A 302 -6.64 3.93 -2.78
CA THR A 302 -6.90 5.36 -2.56
C THR A 302 -5.64 6.17 -2.89
N PRO A 303 -5.68 7.10 -3.85
CA PRO A 303 -4.52 7.90 -4.20
C PRO A 303 -3.97 8.69 -3.01
N SER A 304 -2.67 8.57 -2.76
CA SER A 304 -1.99 9.43 -1.79
C SER A 304 -2.00 10.88 -2.26
N VAL A 305 -2.12 11.82 -1.32
CA VAL A 305 -2.40 13.22 -1.62
C VAL A 305 -1.24 14.11 -1.19
N TYR A 306 -0.77 14.96 -2.11
CA TYR A 306 -0.12 16.24 -1.82
C TYR A 306 -1.06 17.35 -2.27
N PRO A 307 -1.31 18.41 -1.45
CA PRO A 307 -2.32 19.42 -1.75
C PRO A 307 -2.18 20.07 -3.13
N THR A 308 -3.29 20.17 -3.85
CA THR A 308 -3.37 20.81 -5.17
C THR A 308 -3.85 22.25 -5.10
N GLU A 309 -4.54 22.61 -4.02
CA GLU A 309 -5.01 23.95 -3.75
C GLU A 309 -3.85 24.90 -3.41
N ALA A 310 -4.12 26.20 -3.55
CA ALA A 310 -3.14 27.23 -3.20
C ALA A 310 -2.88 27.24 -1.69
N MET A 311 -1.61 27.19 -1.30
CA MET A 311 -1.16 27.21 0.08
C MET A 311 -0.38 28.47 0.39
N ASP A 312 -0.54 29.01 1.60
CA ASP A 312 0.36 30.03 2.13
C ASP A 312 1.71 29.42 2.56
N GLN A 313 2.68 30.27 2.90
CA GLN A 313 4.03 29.82 3.27
C GLN A 313 4.04 28.97 4.54
N ALA A 314 3.14 29.20 5.48
CA ALA A 314 3.06 28.41 6.70
C ALA A 314 2.56 27.00 6.41
N GLN A 315 1.51 26.89 5.59
CA GLN A 315 0.98 25.62 5.13
C GLN A 315 2.02 24.81 4.34
N VAL A 316 2.74 25.46 3.40
CA VAL A 316 3.86 24.82 2.68
C VAL A 316 4.94 24.36 3.64
N GLY A 317 5.30 25.19 4.64
CA GLY A 317 6.27 24.80 5.67
C GLY A 317 5.86 23.53 6.45
N LEU A 318 4.57 23.37 6.76
CA LEU A 318 4.05 22.18 7.43
C LEU A 318 4.15 20.94 6.54
N THR A 319 3.91 21.06 5.23
CA THR A 319 4.10 19.94 4.29
C THR A 319 5.54 19.43 4.25
N GLY A 320 6.51 20.30 4.59
CA GLY A 320 7.94 19.97 4.62
C GLY A 320 8.32 18.80 5.51
N PHE A 321 7.51 18.53 6.53
CA PHE A 321 7.68 17.40 7.44
C PHE A 321 6.43 16.51 7.53
N GLY A 322 5.61 16.50 6.46
CA GLY A 322 4.50 15.57 6.26
C GLY A 322 3.28 15.83 7.12
N GLN A 323 3.01 17.09 7.40
CA GLN A 323 1.82 17.58 8.10
C GLN A 323 0.92 18.38 7.14
N PHE A 324 -0.05 19.10 7.67
CA PHE A 324 -1.10 19.78 6.90
C PHE A 324 -1.93 18.73 6.14
N ASP A 325 -2.24 18.91 4.87
CA ASP A 325 -3.11 18.03 4.08
C ASP A 325 -2.34 16.99 3.24
N VAL A 326 -1.11 16.65 3.64
CA VAL A 326 -0.41 15.50 3.06
C VAL A 326 -0.99 14.21 3.64
N ARG A 327 -1.44 13.29 2.77
CA ARG A 327 -2.01 12.00 3.15
C ARG A 327 -1.39 10.89 2.32
N VAL A 328 -1.06 9.76 2.97
CA VAL A 328 -0.38 8.66 2.28
C VAL A 328 -0.90 7.29 2.70
N SER A 329 -0.79 6.34 1.78
CA SER A 329 -0.90 4.91 2.07
C SER A 329 0.47 4.29 2.35
N PRO A 330 0.57 3.19 3.12
CA PRO A 330 1.78 2.40 3.26
C PRO A 330 2.38 1.93 1.94
N LEU A 331 1.56 1.50 0.98
CA LEU A 331 2.02 1.13 -0.36
C LEU A 331 2.79 2.29 -1.02
N GLN A 332 2.25 3.51 -0.97
CA GLN A 332 2.91 4.69 -1.53
C GLN A 332 4.27 4.95 -0.88
N MET A 333 4.38 4.79 0.44
CA MET A 333 5.65 5.01 1.14
C MET A 333 6.67 3.89 0.90
N ALA A 334 6.22 2.65 0.70
CA ALA A 334 7.08 1.55 0.22
C ALA A 334 7.63 1.84 -1.18
N MET A 335 6.80 2.34 -2.09
CA MET A 335 7.20 2.77 -3.44
C MET A 335 8.26 3.89 -3.42
N VAL A 336 8.14 4.86 -2.49
CA VAL A 336 9.15 5.92 -2.33
C VAL A 336 10.51 5.33 -1.94
N SER A 337 10.55 4.42 -0.98
CA SER A 337 11.77 3.72 -0.56
C SER A 337 12.32 2.81 -1.65
N ALA A 338 11.44 2.08 -2.36
CA ALA A 338 11.82 1.23 -3.49
C ALA A 338 12.50 2.00 -4.61
N ALA A 339 12.02 3.19 -4.96
CA ALA A 339 12.63 4.01 -6.00
C ALA A 339 14.05 4.47 -5.64
N ILE A 340 14.34 4.74 -4.37
CA ILE A 340 15.68 5.14 -3.92
C ILE A 340 16.62 3.95 -4.02
N GLU A 341 16.23 2.79 -3.52
CA GLU A 341 16.99 1.56 -3.59
C GLU A 341 17.29 1.16 -5.05
N ASN A 342 16.30 1.33 -5.95
CA ASN A 342 16.41 1.01 -7.37
C ASN A 342 17.03 2.14 -8.22
N GLY A 343 17.93 2.93 -7.66
CA GLY A 343 18.70 3.94 -8.40
C GLY A 343 17.84 5.04 -9.07
N GLY A 344 16.71 5.37 -8.50
CA GLY A 344 15.79 6.42 -8.94
C GLY A 344 14.73 5.97 -9.96
N VAL A 345 14.65 4.68 -10.27
CA VAL A 345 13.58 4.10 -11.10
C VAL A 345 12.50 3.51 -10.22
N LEU A 346 11.28 3.98 -10.37
CA LEU A 346 10.09 3.44 -9.72
C LEU A 346 9.46 2.39 -10.61
N MET A 347 9.21 1.20 -10.08
CA MET A 347 8.45 0.15 -10.75
C MET A 347 6.96 0.28 -10.44
N LYS A 348 6.09 -0.15 -11.36
CA LYS A 348 4.65 -0.27 -11.07
C LYS A 348 4.44 -1.38 -10.04
N PRO A 349 3.66 -1.14 -8.97
CA PRO A 349 3.38 -2.19 -7.99
C PRO A 349 2.58 -3.31 -8.64
N GLN A 350 2.89 -4.55 -8.28
CA GLN A 350 2.24 -5.76 -8.80
C GLN A 350 1.82 -6.67 -7.67
N LEU A 351 0.61 -7.22 -7.77
CA LEU A 351 0.06 -8.15 -6.79
C LEU A 351 -0.28 -9.52 -7.41
N VAL A 352 -0.46 -9.59 -8.73
CA VAL A 352 -0.72 -10.85 -9.46
C VAL A 352 0.55 -11.29 -10.17
N ASN A 353 1.00 -12.50 -9.86
CA ASN A 353 2.13 -13.15 -10.51
C ASN A 353 1.71 -13.78 -11.84
N GLN A 354 0.62 -14.55 -11.83
CA GLN A 354 0.09 -15.18 -13.02
C GLN A 354 -1.38 -15.56 -12.87
N VAL A 355 -2.02 -15.77 -14.00
CA VAL A 355 -3.36 -16.38 -14.11
C VAL A 355 -3.24 -17.64 -14.96
N VAL A 356 -3.73 -18.76 -14.45
CA VAL A 356 -3.63 -20.07 -15.09
C VAL A 356 -5.02 -20.69 -15.22
N SER A 357 -5.39 -21.16 -16.42
CA SER A 357 -6.68 -21.81 -16.63
C SER A 357 -6.78 -23.15 -15.93
N ALA A 358 -7.99 -23.71 -15.84
CA ALA A 358 -8.22 -25.03 -15.29
C ALA A 358 -7.45 -26.15 -16.03
N ASP A 359 -7.16 -25.96 -17.31
CA ASP A 359 -6.36 -26.86 -18.16
C ASP A 359 -4.85 -26.58 -18.07
N LEU A 360 -4.41 -25.79 -17.06
CA LEU A 360 -3.02 -25.41 -16.80
C LEU A 360 -2.36 -24.58 -17.89
N ASN A 361 -3.12 -23.88 -18.72
CA ASN A 361 -2.58 -22.91 -19.66
C ASN A 361 -2.38 -21.56 -18.97
N GLN A 362 -1.21 -20.97 -19.14
CA GLN A 362 -0.96 -19.61 -18.63
C GLN A 362 -1.73 -18.59 -19.48
N LEU A 363 -2.71 -17.92 -18.87
CA LEU A 363 -3.52 -16.87 -19.48
C LEU A 363 -2.85 -15.50 -19.35
N GLN A 364 -2.19 -15.27 -18.22
CA GLN A 364 -1.44 -14.05 -17.94
C GLN A 364 -0.18 -14.40 -17.15
N GLY A 365 0.94 -13.80 -17.53
CA GLY A 365 2.21 -13.86 -16.78
C GLY A 365 2.49 -12.57 -16.02
N PRO A 366 3.65 -12.50 -15.32
CA PRO A 366 4.06 -11.31 -14.57
C PRO A 366 4.11 -10.06 -15.46
N GLN A 367 3.60 -8.92 -14.96
CA GLN A 367 3.50 -7.66 -15.70
C GLN A 367 4.56 -6.65 -15.23
N VAL A 368 5.84 -7.08 -15.17
CA VAL A 368 6.93 -6.20 -14.71
C VAL A 368 7.09 -5.01 -15.64
N SER A 369 6.86 -3.81 -15.15
CA SER A 369 7.01 -2.58 -15.93
C SER A 369 7.39 -1.38 -15.04
N GLU A 370 8.10 -0.44 -15.65
CA GLU A 370 8.48 0.80 -14.97
C GLU A 370 7.27 1.74 -14.85
N TYR A 371 7.10 2.35 -13.67
CA TYR A 371 6.27 3.53 -13.51
C TYR A 371 6.97 4.75 -14.13
N GLY A 372 8.29 4.84 -13.92
CA GLY A 372 9.16 5.83 -14.51
C GLY A 372 10.37 6.19 -13.64
N ARG A 373 11.28 7.00 -14.21
CA ARG A 373 12.39 7.58 -13.43
C ARG A 373 11.88 8.78 -12.63
N VAL A 374 11.97 8.69 -11.30
CA VAL A 374 11.44 9.69 -10.38
C VAL A 374 12.52 10.64 -9.84
N MET A 375 13.79 10.24 -9.93
CA MET A 375 14.97 11.05 -9.63
C MET A 375 16.19 10.59 -10.44
N SER A 376 17.20 11.43 -10.52
CA SER A 376 18.48 11.08 -11.14
C SER A 376 19.23 10.02 -10.33
N GLU A 377 20.13 9.27 -10.96
CA GLU A 377 20.99 8.30 -10.26
C GLU A 377 21.86 8.97 -9.19
N GLU A 378 22.33 10.20 -9.46
CA GLU A 378 23.11 10.99 -8.50
C GLU A 378 22.28 11.32 -7.25
N THR A 379 21.03 11.76 -7.43
CA THR A 379 20.13 12.02 -6.31
C THR A 379 19.78 10.74 -5.56
N ALA A 380 19.49 9.63 -6.26
CA ALA A 380 19.21 8.34 -5.64
C ALA A 380 20.39 7.86 -4.79
N LYS A 381 21.61 7.94 -5.33
CA LYS A 381 22.83 7.62 -4.57
C LYS A 381 22.99 8.50 -3.33
N THR A 382 22.81 9.81 -3.48
CA THR A 382 22.89 10.74 -2.35
C THR A 382 21.84 10.42 -1.29
N MET A 383 20.60 10.19 -1.69
CA MET A 383 19.52 9.82 -0.78
C MET A 383 19.79 8.48 -0.07
N ASN A 384 20.34 7.50 -0.80
CA ASN A 384 20.74 6.22 -0.22
C ASN A 384 21.79 6.42 0.90
N GLU A 385 22.88 7.18 0.63
CA GLU A 385 23.90 7.49 1.65
C GLU A 385 23.31 8.18 2.89
N LEU A 386 22.38 9.10 2.69
CA LEU A 386 21.71 9.82 3.78
C LEU A 386 20.78 8.91 4.62
N LEU A 387 20.03 8.02 3.97
CA LEU A 387 19.10 7.12 4.66
C LEU A 387 19.82 5.95 5.34
N LEU A 388 20.91 5.43 4.77
CA LEU A 388 21.82 4.50 5.46
C LEU A 388 22.40 5.14 6.72
N TYR A 389 22.78 6.42 6.65
CA TYR A 389 23.28 7.15 7.82
C TYR A 389 22.20 7.39 8.88
N SER A 390 20.97 7.64 8.46
CA SER A 390 19.81 7.78 9.36
C SER A 390 19.57 6.53 10.21
N VAL A 391 19.74 5.34 9.62
CA VAL A 391 19.62 4.06 10.33
C VAL A 391 20.88 3.77 11.14
N SER A 392 22.07 3.90 10.55
CA SER A 392 23.32 3.53 11.25
C SER A 392 23.68 4.46 12.40
N ASN A 393 23.29 5.74 12.38
CA ASN A 393 23.75 6.76 13.34
C ASN A 393 22.62 7.65 13.89
N GLY A 394 21.37 7.41 13.51
CA GLY A 394 20.26 8.32 13.79
C GLY A 394 19.07 7.65 14.50
N VAL A 395 17.95 8.36 14.45
CA VAL A 395 16.69 7.97 15.13
C VAL A 395 16.04 6.72 14.54
N ALA A 396 16.39 6.32 13.33
CA ALA A 396 15.90 5.09 12.71
C ALA A 396 16.71 3.84 13.11
N GLY A 397 17.54 3.93 14.16
CA GLY A 397 18.48 2.88 14.59
C GLY A 397 17.85 1.54 14.97
N SER A 398 16.57 1.50 15.33
CA SER A 398 15.84 0.26 15.62
C SER A 398 15.58 -0.60 14.38
N ALA A 399 15.80 -0.06 13.18
CA ALA A 399 15.73 -0.81 11.94
C ALA A 399 17.05 -1.49 11.55
N ARG A 400 18.13 -1.39 12.33
CA ARG A 400 19.43 -2.01 12.01
C ARG A 400 19.32 -3.53 11.97
N ILE A 401 20.02 -4.11 11.00
CA ILE A 401 20.22 -5.56 10.88
C ILE A 401 21.74 -5.80 10.87
N ASP A 402 22.23 -6.70 11.73
CA ASP A 402 23.66 -6.98 11.82
C ASP A 402 24.21 -7.50 10.50
N GLY A 403 25.25 -6.83 9.98
CA GLY A 403 25.92 -7.21 8.75
C GLY A 403 25.19 -6.82 7.45
N ILE A 404 24.08 -6.08 7.55
CA ILE A 404 23.28 -5.63 6.39
C ILE A 404 23.10 -4.11 6.44
N ASP A 405 23.34 -3.46 5.32
CA ASP A 405 23.08 -2.04 5.16
C ASP A 405 21.56 -1.79 4.99
N VAL A 406 20.99 -1.10 5.95
CA VAL A 406 19.56 -0.71 5.95
C VAL A 406 19.46 0.79 5.78
N GLY A 407 18.77 1.24 4.74
CA GLY A 407 18.38 2.63 4.55
C GLY A 407 16.95 2.87 5.03
N GLY A 408 16.67 3.99 5.71
CA GLY A 408 15.31 4.23 6.16
C GLY A 408 15.09 5.52 6.92
N LYS A 409 13.79 5.81 7.11
CA LYS A 409 13.30 7.00 7.81
C LYS A 409 12.10 6.65 8.68
N THR A 410 12.15 7.05 9.94
CA THR A 410 10.99 7.04 10.84
C THR A 410 10.11 8.26 10.62
N GLY A 411 8.85 8.14 10.97
CA GLY A 411 7.87 9.21 10.99
C GLY A 411 6.98 9.13 12.21
N THR A 412 6.69 10.28 12.78
CA THR A 412 5.68 10.47 13.81
C THR A 412 4.76 11.56 13.32
N ALA A 413 3.50 11.25 13.15
CA ALA A 413 2.50 12.20 12.69
C ALA A 413 1.55 12.55 13.85
N GLU A 414 1.40 13.84 14.09
CA GLU A 414 0.43 14.37 15.04
C GLU A 414 -0.96 14.35 14.39
N ASN A 415 -1.94 13.79 15.10
CA ASN A 415 -3.34 13.66 14.63
C ASN A 415 -4.25 14.74 15.26
N GLY A 416 -3.85 15.31 16.39
CA GLY A 416 -4.56 16.34 17.12
C GLY A 416 -3.96 16.58 18.49
N PRO A 417 -4.39 17.62 19.23
CA PRO A 417 -3.79 18.01 20.51
C PRO A 417 -3.78 16.93 21.57
N ASP A 418 -4.79 16.04 21.59
CA ASP A 418 -4.97 15.00 22.59
C ASP A 418 -5.13 13.60 21.92
N GLU A 419 -4.76 13.49 20.63
CA GLU A 419 -4.86 12.25 19.91
C GLU A 419 -3.53 11.53 19.86
N PRO A 420 -3.50 10.19 20.01
CA PRO A 420 -2.28 9.40 19.84
C PRO A 420 -1.68 9.57 18.45
N HIS A 421 -0.36 9.64 18.39
CA HIS A 421 0.35 9.81 17.13
C HIS A 421 0.29 8.56 16.26
N THR A 422 0.31 8.74 14.94
CA THR A 422 0.56 7.68 13.96
C THR A 422 2.06 7.53 13.77
N LEU A 423 2.55 6.29 13.93
CA LEU A 423 3.97 5.97 13.77
C LEU A 423 4.23 5.40 12.38
N TRP A 424 5.36 5.78 11.79
CA TRP A 424 5.80 5.35 10.49
C TRP A 424 7.25 4.87 10.49
N PHE A 425 7.51 3.90 9.64
CA PHE A 425 8.84 3.60 9.14
C PHE A 425 8.74 3.29 7.65
N THR A 426 9.63 3.86 6.85
CA THR A 426 9.83 3.47 5.47
C THR A 426 11.32 3.26 5.23
N GLY A 427 11.67 2.16 4.59
CA GLY A 427 13.07 1.81 4.39
C GLY A 427 13.25 0.68 3.41
N TYR A 428 14.51 0.28 3.24
CA TYR A 428 14.90 -0.77 2.31
C TYR A 428 16.21 -1.41 2.77
N ALA A 429 16.46 -2.60 2.24
CA ALA A 429 17.74 -3.29 2.41
C ALA A 429 17.98 -4.24 1.23
N ALA A 430 19.25 -4.64 1.04
CA ALA A 430 19.63 -5.64 0.06
C ALA A 430 20.70 -6.57 0.62
N SER A 431 20.66 -7.85 0.21
CA SER A 431 21.67 -8.85 0.51
C SER A 431 21.82 -9.79 -0.68
N GLY A 432 23.00 -9.81 -1.30
CA GLY A 432 23.22 -10.56 -2.54
C GLY A 432 22.30 -10.07 -3.66
N ASN A 433 21.42 -10.95 -4.15
CA ASN A 433 20.45 -10.65 -5.19
C ASN A 433 19.04 -10.35 -4.63
N THR A 434 18.86 -10.41 -3.32
CA THR A 434 17.57 -10.14 -2.67
C THR A 434 17.52 -8.65 -2.31
N HIS A 435 16.48 -7.98 -2.77
CA HIS A 435 16.22 -6.55 -2.52
C HIS A 435 14.80 -6.39 -1.98
N VAL A 436 14.64 -5.53 -1.00
CA VAL A 436 13.33 -5.29 -0.38
C VAL A 436 13.18 -3.84 0.05
N ALA A 437 12.02 -3.27 -0.22
CA ALA A 437 11.55 -2.03 0.38
C ALA A 437 10.34 -2.32 1.27
N VAL A 438 10.23 -1.61 2.39
CA VAL A 438 9.15 -1.77 3.36
C VAL A 438 8.57 -0.43 3.77
N ALA A 439 7.27 -0.41 4.02
CA ALA A 439 6.63 0.64 4.80
C ALA A 439 5.77 0.04 5.90
N VAL A 440 5.87 0.61 7.08
CA VAL A 440 5.09 0.26 8.27
C VAL A 440 4.37 1.49 8.75
N MET A 441 3.09 1.33 9.04
CA MET A 441 2.24 2.35 9.64
C MET A 441 1.55 1.74 10.86
N VAL A 442 1.61 2.41 12.00
CA VAL A 442 0.90 2.03 13.24
C VAL A 442 0.00 3.19 13.63
N GLU A 443 -1.31 2.99 13.48
CA GLU A 443 -2.31 3.97 13.90
C GLU A 443 -2.35 4.04 15.42
N LYS A 444 -2.43 5.25 15.98
CA LYS A 444 -2.56 5.45 17.44
C LYS A 444 -1.49 4.69 18.27
N GLY A 445 -0.38 4.32 17.62
CA GLY A 445 0.68 3.51 18.24
C GLY A 445 1.62 4.32 19.13
N GLY A 446 1.60 5.64 18.98
CA GLY A 446 2.32 6.57 19.82
C GLY A 446 1.40 7.19 20.86
N GLY A 447 1.82 7.36 22.11
CA GLY A 447 1.08 8.24 23.05
C GLY A 447 1.09 9.68 22.54
N VAL A 448 0.60 10.60 23.36
CA VAL A 448 0.68 12.05 23.09
C VAL A 448 2.08 12.63 23.27
N ASP A 449 3.03 11.87 23.85
CA ASP A 449 4.43 12.27 24.05
C ASP A 449 5.35 11.50 23.11
N SER A 450 5.90 12.16 22.11
CA SER A 450 6.60 11.58 20.96
C SER A 450 7.98 10.96 21.22
N ALA A 451 8.58 11.17 22.38
CA ALA A 451 10.02 10.92 22.57
C ALA A 451 10.44 9.43 22.70
N SER A 452 9.52 8.49 22.92
CA SER A 452 9.87 7.06 23.18
C SER A 452 9.32 6.06 22.16
N GLN A 453 8.68 6.48 21.06
CA GLN A 453 7.78 5.63 20.30
C GLN A 453 8.14 5.40 18.82
N ASP A 454 9.08 6.16 18.27
CA ASP A 454 9.63 5.94 16.91
C ASP A 454 10.26 4.54 16.73
N VAL A 455 10.43 3.81 17.82
CA VAL A 455 11.04 2.48 17.87
C VAL A 455 10.15 1.41 17.27
N LEU A 456 8.81 1.45 17.53
CA LEU A 456 7.90 0.35 17.19
C LEU A 456 7.82 0.10 15.68
N ALA A 457 7.48 1.11 14.90
CA ALA A 457 7.35 0.95 13.44
C ALA A 457 8.69 0.56 12.80
N ALA A 458 9.83 1.10 13.28
CA ALA A 458 11.16 0.73 12.80
C ALA A 458 11.54 -0.70 13.18
N THR A 459 11.16 -1.19 14.36
CA THR A 459 11.39 -2.59 14.79
C THR A 459 10.56 -3.56 13.96
N ILE A 460 9.28 -3.24 13.69
CA ILE A 460 8.44 -4.04 12.80
C ILE A 460 9.07 -4.08 11.40
N GLY A 461 9.50 -2.94 10.85
CA GLY A 461 10.17 -2.85 9.57
C GLY A 461 11.45 -3.70 9.51
N GLN A 462 12.27 -3.67 10.57
CA GLN A 462 13.48 -4.49 10.71
C GLN A 462 13.15 -5.98 10.63
N GLN A 463 12.12 -6.45 11.34
CA GLN A 463 11.73 -7.87 11.35
C GLN A 463 11.28 -8.32 9.95
N VAL A 464 10.52 -7.48 9.23
CA VAL A 464 10.05 -7.79 7.88
C VAL A 464 11.19 -7.77 6.85
N LEU A 465 12.06 -6.75 6.88
CA LEU A 465 13.27 -6.71 6.05
C LEU A 465 14.12 -7.97 6.24
N LYS A 466 14.34 -8.35 7.50
CA LYS A 466 15.10 -9.55 7.87
C LYS A 466 14.44 -10.82 7.34
N ALA A 467 13.12 -10.95 7.44
CA ALA A 467 12.39 -12.12 6.94
C ALA A 467 12.55 -12.32 5.43
N VAL A 468 12.64 -11.24 4.64
CA VAL A 468 12.89 -11.32 3.19
C VAL A 468 14.35 -11.67 2.88
N LEU A 469 15.30 -11.13 3.65
CA LEU A 469 16.73 -11.27 3.36
C LEU A 469 17.36 -12.58 3.86
N GLU A 470 16.66 -13.32 4.73
CA GLU A 470 17.12 -14.61 5.29
C GLU A 470 16.51 -15.82 4.53
N GLN A 471 15.74 -15.61 3.46
CA GLN A 471 15.30 -16.64 2.53
C GLN A 471 16.41 -17.03 1.55
#